data_c16c542720478a1879ec1af2691a8d61
#
_entry.id   c16c542720478a1879ec1af2691a8d61
#
_cell.length_a   1.000
_cell.length_b   1.000
_cell.length_c   1.000
_cell.angle_alpha   90.00
_cell.angle_beta   90.00
_cell.angle_gamma   90.00
#
_symmetry.space_group_name_H-M   'P 1'
#
loop_
_entity.id
_entity.type
_entity.pdbx_description
1 polymer ?
#
loop_
_entity_poly.entity_id
_entity_poly.type
_entity_poly.pdbx_seq_one_letter_code
_entity_poly.pdbx_strand_id
1 'polypeptide(L)'
;MKVILVFIILFIFSIALISKKLFEEPSGVSTSYEQEFINELAENAKLIEVKYSVRPSVMIAQAILESNWGKSELAQKENNYYGIKGENPSSYTTNEFEENEWIEIDAQFRSYNSLFESMEDYAKLLQNGTEWDEDLYQEVIEAPTYEESAQALQTAGYATDPDYPEKVISVIETYELYKYDYDTIEQESKE
;
A
#
# COMPACT_ATOMS: atom_id res chain seq x y z
N MET A 1 24.71 7.65 23.02
CA MET A 1 23.26 7.37 22.83
C MET A 1 23.09 6.91 21.40
N LYS A 2 22.92 5.58 21.18
CA LYS A 2 22.65 5.07 19.82
C LYS A 2 21.19 5.33 19.55
N VAL A 3 20.90 6.23 18.61
CA VAL A 3 19.56 6.36 18.03
C VAL A 3 19.30 5.06 17.27
N ILE A 4 18.46 4.21 17.82
CA ILE A 4 17.93 3.05 17.10
C ILE A 4 16.92 3.65 16.12
N LEU A 5 17.36 3.86 14.90
CA LEU A 5 16.50 4.18 13.78
C LEU A 5 15.66 2.93 13.50
N VAL A 6 14.48 2.85 14.10
CA VAL A 6 13.51 1.80 13.77
C VAL A 6 12.84 2.26 12.47
N PHE A 7 13.47 1.91 11.34
CA PHE A 7 12.81 2.04 10.05
C PHE A 7 11.59 1.14 10.04
N ILE A 8 10.41 1.70 9.81
CA ILE A 8 9.27 0.93 9.31
C ILE A 8 9.61 0.65 7.84
N ILE A 9 10.39 -0.41 7.64
CA ILE A 9 10.71 -0.86 6.29
C ILE A 9 9.56 -1.78 5.88
N LEU A 10 8.74 -1.28 4.99
CA LEU A 10 7.64 -2.02 4.43
C LEU A 10 8.13 -2.90 3.30
N PHE A 11 7.61 -4.04 3.31
CA PHE A 11 7.76 -5.26 2.58
C PHE A 11 7.71 -5.06 1.05
N ILE A 12 8.73 -5.49 0.35
CA ILE A 12 8.62 -5.76 -1.08
C ILE A 12 8.84 -7.25 -1.32
N PHE A 13 7.73 -7.98 -1.40
CA PHE A 13 7.77 -9.36 -1.89
C PHE A 13 8.19 -9.36 -3.35
N SER A 14 9.28 -10.07 -3.65
CA SER A 14 9.66 -10.61 -4.96
C SER A 14 9.04 -9.93 -6.20
N ILE A 15 9.27 -8.63 -6.35
CA ILE A 15 8.81 -7.84 -7.50
C ILE A 15 9.56 -8.24 -8.79
N ALA A 16 10.69 -8.92 -8.68
CA ALA A 16 11.42 -9.41 -9.85
C ALA A 16 10.63 -10.41 -10.72
N LEU A 17 9.61 -11.06 -10.16
CA LEU A 17 8.70 -11.94 -10.94
C LEU A 17 7.44 -11.21 -11.41
N ILE A 18 7.01 -10.16 -10.69
CA ILE A 18 5.82 -9.38 -11.06
C ILE A 18 6.15 -8.39 -12.17
N SER A 19 7.33 -7.74 -12.12
CA SER A 19 7.75 -6.81 -13.17
C SER A 19 7.84 -7.46 -14.55
N LYS A 20 8.20 -8.74 -14.62
CA LYS A 20 8.27 -9.46 -15.89
C LYS A 20 6.87 -9.80 -16.46
N LYS A 21 5.85 -9.90 -15.61
CA LYS A 21 4.47 -10.21 -16.01
C LYS A 21 3.62 -8.95 -16.25
N LEU A 22 3.95 -7.84 -15.59
CA LEU A 22 3.29 -6.54 -15.81
C LEU A 22 3.79 -5.84 -17.09
N PHE A 23 4.98 -6.19 -17.60
CA PHE A 23 5.55 -5.66 -18.84
C PHE A 23 5.33 -6.56 -20.07
N GLU A 24 4.66 -7.70 -19.93
CA GLU A 24 4.13 -8.45 -21.08
C GLU A 24 2.76 -7.91 -21.46
N GLU A 25 2.72 -6.93 -22.39
CA GLU A 25 1.60 -6.39 -23.15
C GLU A 25 0.29 -6.12 -22.34
N PRO A 26 -0.22 -4.91 -22.31
CA PRO A 26 -1.55 -4.62 -21.78
C PRO A 26 -2.61 -5.15 -22.74
N SER A 27 -2.93 -6.42 -22.66
CA SER A 27 -4.26 -6.87 -23.03
C SER A 27 -5.17 -6.40 -21.89
N GLY A 28 -5.79 -5.24 -22.05
CA GLY A 28 -6.62 -4.56 -21.06
C GLY A 28 -7.92 -5.31 -20.70
N VAL A 29 -7.78 -6.57 -20.28
CA VAL A 29 -8.84 -7.38 -19.69
C VAL A 29 -8.29 -7.89 -18.38
N SER A 30 -8.63 -7.19 -17.29
CA SER A 30 -8.48 -7.69 -15.94
C SER A 30 -9.08 -9.10 -15.83
N THR A 31 -8.41 -10.02 -15.17
CA THR A 31 -9.00 -11.32 -14.87
C THR A 31 -10.21 -11.12 -13.95
N SER A 32 -11.18 -12.05 -13.95
CA SER A 32 -12.34 -11.94 -13.04
C SER A 32 -11.91 -11.82 -11.58
N TYR A 33 -10.85 -12.54 -11.21
CA TYR A 33 -10.27 -12.48 -9.86
C TYR A 33 -9.69 -11.09 -9.50
N GLU A 34 -8.92 -10.50 -10.41
CA GLU A 34 -8.35 -9.16 -10.18
C GLU A 34 -9.45 -8.11 -10.03
N GLN A 35 -10.49 -8.20 -10.85
CA GLN A 35 -11.62 -7.28 -10.74
C GLN A 35 -12.43 -7.47 -9.45
N GLU A 36 -12.65 -8.71 -9.02
CA GLU A 36 -13.31 -9.00 -7.74
C GLU A 36 -12.51 -8.44 -6.57
N PHE A 37 -11.19 -8.64 -6.57
CA PHE A 37 -10.30 -8.12 -5.54
C PHE A 37 -10.29 -6.57 -5.51
N ILE A 38 -10.22 -5.92 -6.69
CA ILE A 38 -10.32 -4.45 -6.78
C ILE A 38 -11.66 -3.96 -6.24
N ASN A 39 -12.77 -4.62 -6.58
CA ASN A 39 -14.10 -4.20 -6.12
C ASN A 39 -14.22 -4.28 -4.59
N GLU A 40 -13.73 -5.37 -3.99
CA GLU A 40 -13.71 -5.53 -2.53
C GLU A 40 -12.87 -4.43 -1.84
N LEU A 41 -11.68 -4.15 -2.38
CA LEU A 41 -10.83 -3.08 -1.89
C LEU A 41 -11.51 -1.70 -2.04
N ALA A 42 -12.14 -1.44 -3.19
CA ALA A 42 -12.75 -0.14 -3.47
C ALA A 42 -13.94 0.17 -2.56
N GLU A 43 -14.78 -0.81 -2.25
CA GLU A 43 -15.90 -0.63 -1.30
C GLU A 43 -15.38 -0.22 0.09
N ASN A 44 -14.31 -0.87 0.56
CA ASN A 44 -13.70 -0.55 1.85
C ASN A 44 -12.94 0.79 1.80
N ALA A 45 -12.21 1.07 0.71
CA ALA A 45 -11.42 2.29 0.56
C ALA A 45 -12.28 3.56 0.62
N LYS A 46 -13.46 3.55 -0.01
CA LYS A 46 -14.41 4.66 0.07
C LYS A 46 -14.88 4.97 1.50
N LEU A 47 -15.14 3.94 2.31
CA LEU A 47 -15.52 4.13 3.71
C LEU A 47 -14.36 4.70 4.54
N ILE A 48 -13.14 4.28 4.24
CA ILE A 48 -11.93 4.71 4.93
C ILE A 48 -11.55 6.14 4.52
N GLU A 49 -11.67 6.50 3.24
CA GLU A 49 -11.42 7.85 2.75
C GLU A 49 -12.23 8.91 3.52
N VAL A 50 -13.52 8.68 3.73
CA VAL A 50 -14.41 9.59 4.48
C VAL A 50 -13.88 9.88 5.89
N LYS A 51 -13.20 8.92 6.50
CA LYS A 51 -12.73 9.02 7.90
C LYS A 51 -11.29 9.50 8.02
N TYR A 52 -10.44 9.10 7.09
CA TYR A 52 -8.98 9.26 7.20
C TYR A 52 -8.39 10.08 6.05
N SER A 53 -9.19 10.48 5.07
CA SER A 53 -8.76 11.28 3.90
C SER A 53 -7.64 10.62 3.07
N VAL A 54 -7.49 9.31 3.18
CA VAL A 54 -6.50 8.56 2.37
C VAL A 54 -7.09 8.24 1.01
N ARG A 55 -6.38 8.58 -0.04
CA ARG A 55 -6.81 8.43 -1.44
C ARG A 55 -7.08 6.97 -1.81
N PRO A 56 -8.32 6.62 -2.27
CA PRO A 56 -8.68 5.24 -2.60
C PRO A 56 -7.76 4.58 -3.62
N SER A 57 -7.43 5.26 -4.72
CA SER A 57 -6.56 4.69 -5.77
C SER A 57 -5.21 4.25 -5.24
N VAL A 58 -4.59 5.06 -4.39
CA VAL A 58 -3.29 4.78 -3.77
C VAL A 58 -3.42 3.60 -2.81
N MET A 59 -4.45 3.61 -1.96
CA MET A 59 -4.72 2.53 -1.01
C MET A 59 -4.91 1.18 -1.71
N ILE A 60 -5.71 1.15 -2.78
CA ILE A 60 -5.97 -0.07 -3.57
C ILE A 60 -4.68 -0.55 -4.24
N ALA A 61 -3.93 0.36 -4.89
CA ALA A 61 -2.70 0.00 -5.59
C ALA A 61 -1.65 -0.59 -4.64
N GLN A 62 -1.49 0.00 -3.45
CA GLN A 62 -0.57 -0.55 -2.45
C GLN A 62 -1.03 -1.92 -1.95
N ALA A 63 -2.32 -2.12 -1.67
CA ALA A 63 -2.82 -3.44 -1.27
C ALA A 63 -2.53 -4.50 -2.35
N ILE A 64 -2.70 -4.17 -3.63
CA ILE A 64 -2.38 -5.05 -4.76
C ILE A 64 -0.89 -5.42 -4.76
N LEU A 65 -0.02 -4.41 -4.66
CA LEU A 65 1.43 -4.60 -4.70
C LEU A 65 1.95 -5.38 -3.50
N GLU A 66 1.60 -4.93 -2.29
CA GLU A 66 2.14 -5.48 -1.03
C GLU A 66 1.62 -6.89 -0.74
N SER A 67 0.39 -7.20 -1.13
CA SER A 67 -0.20 -8.52 -0.90
C SER A 67 -0.06 -9.50 -2.06
N ASN A 68 0.53 -9.07 -3.19
CA ASN A 68 0.49 -9.83 -4.43
C ASN A 68 -0.94 -10.27 -4.79
N TRP A 69 -1.84 -9.30 -4.89
CA TRP A 69 -3.26 -9.57 -5.16
C TRP A 69 -3.94 -10.40 -4.06
N GLY A 70 -3.60 -10.19 -2.80
CA GLY A 70 -4.10 -10.98 -1.68
C GLY A 70 -3.59 -12.42 -1.64
N LYS A 71 -2.59 -12.78 -2.46
CA LYS A 71 -2.05 -14.14 -2.60
C LYS A 71 -0.81 -14.38 -1.75
N SER A 72 -0.23 -13.35 -1.15
CA SER A 72 0.91 -13.50 -0.25
C SER A 72 0.52 -14.33 0.97
N GLU A 73 1.50 -15.05 1.54
CA GLU A 73 1.29 -15.82 2.75
C GLU A 73 0.79 -14.95 3.91
N LEU A 74 1.35 -13.75 4.02
CA LEU A 74 0.97 -12.76 5.03
C LEU A 74 -0.48 -12.29 4.88
N ALA A 75 -0.92 -12.00 3.66
CA ALA A 75 -2.32 -11.63 3.41
C ALA A 75 -3.28 -12.78 3.73
N GLN A 76 -2.92 -14.02 3.36
CA GLN A 76 -3.78 -15.18 3.53
C GLN A 76 -3.88 -15.68 4.97
N LYS A 77 -2.80 -15.59 5.74
CA LYS A 77 -2.75 -16.09 7.13
C LYS A 77 -3.07 -15.04 8.17
N GLU A 78 -2.63 -13.81 7.92
CA GLU A 78 -2.68 -12.72 8.90
C GLU A 78 -3.64 -11.60 8.50
N ASN A 79 -4.32 -11.70 7.34
CA ASN A 79 -5.09 -10.62 6.73
C ASN A 79 -4.31 -9.28 6.65
N ASN A 80 -2.99 -9.33 6.55
CA ASN A 80 -2.14 -8.16 6.47
C ASN A 80 -1.79 -7.89 5.00
N TYR A 81 -2.51 -6.95 4.40
CA TYR A 81 -2.41 -6.64 2.98
C TYR A 81 -1.40 -5.52 2.67
N TYR A 82 -0.87 -4.85 3.71
CA TYR A 82 0.06 -3.73 3.57
C TYR A 82 1.43 -4.00 4.16
N GLY A 83 1.69 -5.20 4.65
CA GLY A 83 2.96 -5.54 5.26
C GLY A 83 3.30 -4.73 6.52
N ILE A 84 2.30 -4.32 7.30
CA ILE A 84 2.53 -3.51 8.51
C ILE A 84 3.20 -4.38 9.57
N LYS A 85 4.42 -3.98 9.96
CA LYS A 85 5.21 -4.64 11.00
C LYS A 85 4.60 -4.42 12.38
N GLY A 86 4.75 -5.38 13.26
CA GLY A 86 4.27 -5.30 14.62
C GLY A 86 4.42 -6.62 15.36
N GLU A 87 3.94 -6.67 16.62
CA GLU A 87 4.02 -7.88 17.44
C GLU A 87 3.10 -8.96 16.87
N ASN A 88 3.68 -10.12 16.61
CA ASN A 88 3.00 -11.34 16.20
C ASN A 88 3.85 -12.53 16.67
N PRO A 89 3.26 -13.64 17.15
CA PRO A 89 4.01 -14.85 17.49
C PRO A 89 4.70 -15.50 16.28
N SER A 90 4.22 -15.22 15.07
CA SER A 90 4.79 -15.73 13.81
C SER A 90 5.79 -14.73 13.23
N SER A 91 6.90 -15.23 12.70
CA SER A 91 7.88 -14.48 11.94
C SER A 91 7.81 -14.88 10.48
N TYR A 92 7.98 -13.92 9.59
CA TYR A 92 7.94 -14.11 8.13
C TYR A 92 9.25 -13.63 7.52
N THR A 93 9.78 -14.40 6.60
CA THR A 93 10.96 -14.00 5.83
C THR A 93 10.57 -12.95 4.78
N THR A 94 11.32 -11.88 4.71
CA THR A 94 11.10 -10.77 3.78
C THR A 94 12.41 -10.27 3.19
N ASN A 95 12.35 -9.56 2.06
CA ASN A 95 13.50 -8.91 1.44
C ASN A 95 13.42 -7.40 1.66
N GLU A 96 14.54 -6.81 2.05
CA GLU A 96 14.71 -5.37 2.18
C GLU A 96 15.86 -4.89 1.30
N PHE A 97 15.73 -3.65 0.78
CA PHE A 97 16.81 -3.05 -0.01
C PHE A 97 17.63 -2.14 0.90
N GLU A 98 18.84 -2.58 1.24
CA GLU A 98 19.79 -1.83 2.08
C GLU A 98 21.15 -1.74 1.40
N GLU A 99 21.82 -0.60 1.50
CA GLU A 99 23.15 -0.36 0.93
C GLU A 99 23.30 -0.78 -0.54
N ASN A 100 22.25 -0.58 -1.36
CA ASN A 100 22.14 -0.97 -2.77
C ASN A 100 22.11 -2.49 -3.03
N GLU A 101 21.78 -3.30 -2.03
CA GLU A 101 21.61 -4.75 -2.16
C GLU A 101 20.28 -5.21 -1.54
N TRP A 102 19.71 -6.28 -2.12
CA TRP A 102 18.56 -6.96 -1.52
C TRP A 102 19.05 -7.93 -0.46
N ILE A 103 18.56 -7.76 0.77
CA ILE A 103 18.84 -8.65 1.88
C ILE A 103 17.56 -9.34 2.35
N GLU A 104 17.70 -10.61 2.74
CA GLU A 104 16.61 -11.39 3.34
C GLU A 104 16.67 -11.27 4.86
N ILE A 105 15.55 -10.91 5.48
CA ILE A 105 15.40 -10.79 6.93
C ILE A 105 14.14 -11.50 7.43
N ASP A 106 14.14 -11.88 8.70
CA ASP A 106 12.94 -12.33 9.39
C ASP A 106 12.32 -11.17 10.18
N ALA A 107 11.03 -10.91 9.96
CA ALA A 107 10.31 -9.86 10.63
C ALA A 107 8.94 -10.32 11.13
N GLN A 108 8.43 -9.64 12.18
CA GLN A 108 7.08 -9.83 12.69
C GLN A 108 6.15 -8.79 12.08
N PHE A 109 4.94 -9.23 11.71
CA PHE A 109 3.93 -8.39 11.09
C PHE A 109 2.63 -8.48 11.87
N ARG A 110 1.84 -7.40 11.87
CA ARG A 110 0.53 -7.39 12.51
C ARG A 110 -0.42 -8.41 11.90
N SER A 111 -1.34 -8.92 12.71
CA SER A 111 -2.42 -9.81 12.31
C SER A 111 -3.76 -9.10 12.46
N TYR A 112 -4.67 -9.29 11.52
CA TYR A 112 -5.99 -8.66 11.51
C TYR A 112 -7.09 -9.70 11.35
N ASN A 113 -8.31 -9.36 11.77
CA ASN A 113 -9.46 -10.25 11.62
C ASN A 113 -10.11 -10.15 10.22
N SER A 114 -9.80 -9.11 9.46
CA SER A 114 -10.37 -8.88 8.13
C SER A 114 -9.50 -7.96 7.27
N LEU A 115 -9.78 -7.96 5.96
CA LEU A 115 -9.25 -7.00 5.00
C LEU A 115 -9.53 -5.56 5.46
N PHE A 116 -10.75 -5.26 5.90
CA PHE A 116 -11.12 -3.92 6.35
C PHE A 116 -10.26 -3.44 7.52
N GLU A 117 -10.01 -4.29 8.53
CA GLU A 117 -9.15 -3.91 9.66
C GLU A 117 -7.71 -3.61 9.22
N SER A 118 -7.16 -4.39 8.27
CA SER A 118 -5.84 -4.13 7.70
C SER A 118 -5.80 -2.78 6.97
N MET A 119 -6.82 -2.49 6.15
CA MET A 119 -6.95 -1.23 5.43
C MET A 119 -7.13 -0.04 6.38
N GLU A 120 -7.94 -0.21 7.43
CA GLU A 120 -8.15 0.85 8.43
C GLU A 120 -6.89 1.14 9.24
N ASP A 121 -6.12 0.11 9.61
CA ASP A 121 -4.86 0.29 10.34
C ASP A 121 -3.79 0.95 9.49
N TYR A 122 -3.73 0.60 8.19
CA TYR A 122 -2.90 1.30 7.21
C TYR A 122 -3.29 2.80 7.13
N ALA A 123 -4.57 3.11 7.01
CA ALA A 123 -5.02 4.50 6.94
C ALA A 123 -4.72 5.29 8.23
N LYS A 124 -4.84 4.65 9.40
CA LYS A 124 -4.42 5.24 10.68
C LYS A 124 -2.92 5.51 10.72
N LEU A 125 -2.09 4.62 10.18
CA LEU A 125 -0.66 4.84 10.06
C LEU A 125 -0.36 6.08 9.22
N LEU A 126 -1.01 6.24 8.08
CA LEU A 126 -0.81 7.43 7.24
C LEU A 126 -1.31 8.71 7.92
N GLN A 127 -2.44 8.66 8.63
CA GLN A 127 -3.01 9.84 9.27
C GLN A 127 -2.25 10.27 10.53
N ASN A 128 -1.77 9.33 11.33
CA ASN A 128 -1.18 9.61 12.63
C ASN A 128 0.35 9.53 12.62
N GLY A 129 0.94 9.16 11.49
CA GLY A 129 2.39 8.95 11.39
C GLY A 129 2.87 7.81 12.29
N THR A 130 4.03 8.02 12.89
CA THR A 130 4.71 7.06 13.74
C THR A 130 4.92 7.64 15.15
N GLU A 131 5.32 6.83 16.12
CA GLU A 131 5.60 7.30 17.48
C GLU A 131 6.70 8.38 17.56
N TRP A 132 7.57 8.45 16.56
CA TRP A 132 8.69 9.41 16.52
C TRP A 132 8.46 10.58 15.55
N ASP A 133 7.44 10.50 14.67
CA ASP A 133 7.05 11.55 13.73
C ASP A 133 5.57 11.40 13.38
N GLU A 134 4.73 12.21 14.01
CA GLU A 134 3.27 12.19 13.81
C GLU A 134 2.86 12.71 12.43
N ASP A 135 3.69 13.53 11.80
CA ASP A 135 3.42 14.17 10.50
C ASP A 135 4.11 13.42 9.32
N LEU A 136 4.77 12.27 9.58
CA LEU A 136 5.60 11.56 8.60
C LEU A 136 4.92 11.36 7.24
N TYR A 137 3.62 11.07 7.23
CA TYR A 137 2.85 10.78 6.02
C TYR A 137 1.85 11.88 5.65
N GLN A 138 1.96 13.08 6.25
CA GLN A 138 1.01 14.15 5.99
C GLN A 138 1.00 14.54 4.50
N GLU A 139 2.15 14.62 3.85
CA GLU A 139 2.26 14.92 2.42
C GLU A 139 1.57 13.87 1.53
N VAL A 140 1.49 12.61 1.99
CA VAL A 140 0.78 11.53 1.25
C VAL A 140 -0.72 11.83 1.19
N ILE A 141 -1.29 12.28 2.31
CA ILE A 141 -2.72 12.57 2.46
C ILE A 141 -3.08 13.89 1.75
N GLU A 142 -2.24 14.92 1.89
CA GLU A 142 -2.48 16.26 1.36
C GLU A 142 -2.16 16.38 -0.15
N ALA A 143 -1.53 15.37 -0.73
CA ALA A 143 -1.16 15.38 -2.14
C ALA A 143 -2.37 15.59 -3.04
N PRO A 144 -2.34 16.56 -3.98
CA PRO A 144 -3.48 16.87 -4.86
C PRO A 144 -3.73 15.77 -5.91
N THR A 145 -2.71 14.96 -6.24
CA THR A 145 -2.82 13.88 -7.23
C THR A 145 -2.31 12.55 -6.66
N TYR A 146 -2.66 11.43 -7.30
CA TYR A 146 -2.15 10.11 -6.90
C TYR A 146 -0.65 9.98 -7.19
N GLU A 147 -0.14 10.66 -8.22
CA GLU A 147 1.29 10.67 -8.54
C GLU A 147 2.10 11.35 -7.44
N GLU A 148 1.63 12.51 -6.97
CA GLU A 148 2.28 13.22 -5.87
C GLU A 148 2.18 12.44 -4.56
N SER A 149 1.03 11.78 -4.30
CA SER A 149 0.86 10.89 -3.16
C SER A 149 1.83 9.70 -3.20
N ALA A 150 2.02 9.09 -4.37
CA ALA A 150 2.99 8.01 -4.55
C ALA A 150 4.44 8.47 -4.32
N GLN A 151 4.81 9.67 -4.79
CA GLN A 151 6.12 10.26 -4.53
C GLN A 151 6.31 10.58 -3.04
N ALA A 152 5.28 11.08 -2.37
CA ALA A 152 5.30 11.37 -0.95
C ALA A 152 5.52 10.09 -0.11
N LEU A 153 4.94 8.96 -0.50
CA LEU A 153 5.20 7.66 0.14
C LEU A 153 6.69 7.29 0.10
N GLN A 154 7.34 7.49 -1.05
CA GLN A 154 8.78 7.25 -1.19
C GLN A 154 9.60 8.19 -0.32
N THR A 155 9.26 9.49 -0.32
CA THR A 155 9.96 10.52 0.46
C THR A 155 9.84 10.25 1.96
N ALA A 156 8.67 9.80 2.40
CA ALA A 156 8.41 9.40 3.78
C ALA A 156 9.10 8.07 4.17
N GLY A 157 9.72 7.38 3.21
CA GLY A 157 10.39 6.10 3.48
C GLY A 157 9.42 4.94 3.72
N TYR A 158 8.21 5.00 3.13
CA TYR A 158 7.26 3.91 3.20
C TYR A 158 7.82 2.63 2.60
N ALA A 159 8.56 2.74 1.49
CA ALA A 159 9.28 1.65 0.86
C ALA A 159 10.74 2.03 0.60
N THR A 160 11.63 1.03 0.63
CA THR A 160 13.06 1.20 0.35
C THR A 160 13.37 1.11 -1.15
N ASP A 161 12.46 0.57 -1.94
CA ASP A 161 12.60 0.43 -3.39
C ASP A 161 12.55 1.80 -4.07
N PRO A 162 13.62 2.21 -4.79
CA PRO A 162 13.65 3.51 -5.46
C PRO A 162 12.59 3.66 -6.57
N ASP A 163 12.11 2.56 -7.14
CA ASP A 163 11.10 2.53 -8.22
C ASP A 163 9.68 2.35 -7.67
N TYR A 164 9.48 2.52 -6.35
CA TYR A 164 8.18 2.29 -5.71
C TYR A 164 7.06 3.21 -6.24
N PRO A 165 7.29 4.53 -6.38
CA PRO A 165 6.27 5.43 -6.91
C PRO A 165 5.78 5.01 -8.29
N GLU A 166 6.71 4.68 -9.20
CA GLU A 166 6.39 4.26 -10.56
C GLU A 166 5.56 2.97 -10.57
N LYS A 167 5.80 2.06 -9.64
CA LYS A 167 5.01 0.83 -9.49
C LYS A 167 3.59 1.12 -9.02
N VAL A 168 3.43 1.98 -8.02
CA VAL A 168 2.11 2.42 -7.54
C VAL A 168 1.34 3.10 -8.67
N ILE A 169 1.94 4.07 -9.35
CA ILE A 169 1.35 4.80 -10.47
C ILE A 169 0.94 3.84 -11.59
N SER A 170 1.84 2.92 -11.98
CA SER A 170 1.58 1.94 -13.04
C SER A 170 0.36 1.06 -12.72
N VAL A 171 0.19 0.63 -11.48
CA VAL A 171 -0.99 -0.14 -11.06
C VAL A 171 -2.26 0.72 -11.13
N ILE A 172 -2.20 1.97 -10.65
CA ILE A 172 -3.33 2.90 -10.69
C ILE A 172 -3.79 3.11 -12.14
N GLU A 173 -2.87 3.37 -13.06
CA GLU A 173 -3.16 3.62 -14.48
C GLU A 173 -3.65 2.35 -15.19
N THR A 174 -2.97 1.20 -14.98
CA THR A 174 -3.33 -0.07 -15.64
C THR A 174 -4.75 -0.52 -15.33
N TYR A 175 -5.19 -0.34 -14.08
CA TYR A 175 -6.50 -0.76 -13.61
C TYR A 175 -7.49 0.40 -13.48
N GLU A 176 -7.12 1.60 -13.95
CA GLU A 176 -7.94 2.82 -13.90
C GLU A 176 -8.47 3.11 -12.48
N LEU A 177 -7.63 2.89 -11.45
CA LEU A 177 -8.06 3.00 -10.06
C LEU A 177 -8.40 4.44 -9.65
N TYR A 178 -7.88 5.45 -10.35
CA TYR A 178 -8.21 6.86 -10.18
C TYR A 178 -9.71 7.16 -10.26
N LYS A 179 -10.50 6.31 -10.90
CA LYS A 179 -11.96 6.42 -10.93
C LYS A 179 -12.62 6.31 -9.55
N TYR A 180 -11.94 5.72 -8.59
CA TYR A 180 -12.44 5.61 -7.22
C TYR A 180 -12.17 6.84 -6.37
N ASP A 181 -11.29 7.75 -6.80
CA ASP A 181 -10.97 9.02 -6.13
C ASP A 181 -11.99 10.13 -6.39
N TYR A 182 -12.85 10.00 -7.41
CA TYR A 182 -13.67 11.09 -7.93
C TYR A 182 -15.07 11.23 -7.30
N ASP A 183 -15.51 10.30 -6.48
CA ASP A 183 -16.87 10.35 -5.91
C ASP A 183 -17.05 11.47 -4.86
N THR A 184 -15.97 12.10 -4.39
CA THR A 184 -16.02 13.19 -3.39
C THR A 184 -16.29 14.57 -4.02
N ILE A 185 -15.92 14.79 -5.27
CA ILE A 185 -16.00 16.12 -5.91
C ILE A 185 -17.42 16.40 -6.51
N GLU A 186 -18.17 15.36 -6.87
CA GLU A 186 -19.51 15.55 -7.46
C GLU A 186 -20.62 15.87 -6.44
N GLN A 187 -20.42 15.64 -5.15
CA GLN A 187 -21.43 15.96 -4.13
C GLN A 187 -21.42 17.43 -3.71
N GLU A 188 -20.26 18.11 -3.71
CA GLU A 188 -20.17 19.54 -3.36
C GLU A 188 -20.63 20.48 -4.48
N SER A 189 -20.74 20.00 -5.74
CA SER A 189 -21.17 20.83 -6.86
C SER A 189 -22.70 20.82 -7.09
N LYS A 190 -23.48 20.11 -6.28
CA LYS A 190 -24.95 19.97 -6.41
C LYS A 190 -25.75 20.56 -5.25
N GLU A 191 -25.08 21.18 -4.27
CA GLU A 191 -25.70 22.04 -3.24
C GLU A 191 -25.48 23.52 -3.58
#